data_98acf174cbae2fb7e755a5835bf169a8
#
_entry.id   98acf174cbae2fb7e755a5835bf169a8
#
_cell.length_a   1.000
_cell.length_b   1.000
_cell.length_c   1.000
_cell.angle_alpha   90.00
_cell.angle_beta   90.00
_cell.angle_gamma   90.00
#
_symmetry.space_group_name_H-M   'P 1'
#
loop_
_entity.id
_entity.type
_entity.pdbx_description
1 polymer ?
#
loop_
_entity_poly.entity_id
_entity_poly.type
_entity_poly.pdbx_seq_one_letter_code
_entity_poly.pdbx_strand_id
1 'polypeptide(L)'
;SSDLDLGFDEAVRSRAEFTLYAAEEPPPVDPSRTVAVSDDPAHVHAVVAQAPADDVAEAGVPSWESSVALVPDDGAGRAIEAPVAAAGYRVTGGVLASLGTLTPPRLRGRGLGRYAVAVAMDRAALEGLLPFAEVPAGHTAAHHVAIAVGLEAAGTRTVLALD
;
A
#
# COMPACT_ATOMS: atom_id res chain seq x y z
N SER A 1 -26.19 -4.36 10.13
CA SER A 1 -25.75 -2.99 9.95
C SER A 1 -25.37 -2.43 11.31
N SER A 2 -24.21 -1.87 11.36
CA SER A 2 -23.67 -1.21 12.54
C SER A 2 -24.13 0.24 12.65
N ASP A 3 -25.38 0.52 12.34
CA ASP A 3 -25.89 1.88 12.40
C ASP A 3 -26.02 2.31 13.86
N LEU A 4 -24.91 2.86 14.34
CA LEU A 4 -24.95 3.67 15.54
C LEU A 4 -25.81 4.88 15.21
N ASP A 5 -27.01 4.94 15.72
CA ASP A 5 -27.81 6.15 15.65
C ASP A 5 -27.21 7.19 16.55
N LEU A 6 -26.29 7.98 15.98
CA LEU A 6 -25.65 9.11 16.66
C LEU A 6 -26.45 10.41 16.49
N GLY A 7 -27.63 10.37 15.89
CA GLY A 7 -28.43 11.56 15.61
C GLY A 7 -27.91 12.44 14.50
N PHE A 8 -26.99 11.90 13.65
CA PHE A 8 -26.37 12.67 12.55
C PHE A 8 -26.89 12.30 11.17
N ASP A 9 -27.81 11.32 11.04
CA ASP A 9 -28.24 10.75 9.77
C ASP A 9 -28.73 11.79 8.77
N GLU A 10 -29.48 12.80 9.22
CA GLU A 10 -30.01 13.87 8.37
C GLU A 10 -28.94 14.87 7.93
N ALA A 11 -27.81 14.96 8.65
CA ALA A 11 -26.69 15.85 8.36
C ALA A 11 -25.56 15.17 7.59
N VAL A 12 -25.63 13.85 7.35
CA VAL A 12 -24.58 13.09 6.66
C VAL A 12 -24.63 13.39 5.17
N ARG A 13 -23.58 14.02 4.64
CA ARG A 13 -23.38 14.27 3.22
C ARG A 13 -22.76 13.08 2.50
N SER A 14 -21.82 12.42 3.12
CA SER A 14 -21.19 11.22 2.59
C SER A 14 -20.69 10.30 3.69
N ARG A 15 -20.57 9.02 3.35
CA ARG A 15 -20.08 7.98 4.23
C ARG A 15 -19.05 7.14 3.49
N ALA A 16 -17.90 6.91 4.10
CA ALA A 16 -16.87 6.02 3.60
C ALA A 16 -16.52 4.97 4.64
N GLU A 17 -16.40 3.72 4.22
CA GLU A 17 -16.02 2.60 5.07
C GLU A 17 -14.68 2.03 4.63
N PHE A 18 -13.84 1.71 5.62
CA PHE A 18 -12.51 1.15 5.43
C PHE A 18 -12.37 -0.11 6.27
N THR A 19 -11.71 -1.11 5.72
CA THR A 19 -11.24 -2.25 6.48
C THR A 19 -9.80 -1.98 6.92
N LEU A 20 -9.52 -2.23 8.19
CA LEU A 20 -8.19 -2.07 8.78
C LEU A 20 -7.49 -3.44 8.81
N TYR A 21 -6.29 -3.49 8.26
CA TYR A 21 -5.46 -4.69 8.22
C TYR A 21 -4.17 -4.47 9.01
N ALA A 22 -3.72 -5.49 9.71
CA ALA A 22 -2.45 -5.48 10.44
C ALA A 22 -1.78 -6.85 10.42
N ALA A 23 -0.46 -6.88 10.62
CA ALA A 23 0.30 -8.11 10.81
C ALA A 23 1.40 -7.89 11.84
N GLU A 24 1.64 -8.87 12.70
CA GLU A 24 2.73 -8.83 13.68
C GLU A 24 4.08 -9.21 13.05
N GLU A 25 4.04 -10.08 12.05
CA GLU A 25 5.23 -10.53 11.33
C GLU A 25 5.07 -10.29 9.83
N PRO A 26 6.10 -9.72 9.17
CA PRO A 26 6.07 -9.57 7.72
C PRO A 26 6.14 -10.94 7.02
N PRO A 27 5.55 -11.08 5.84
CA PRO A 27 5.70 -12.30 5.06
C PRO A 27 7.14 -12.44 4.56
N PRO A 28 7.61 -13.66 4.32
CA PRO A 28 8.92 -13.85 3.72
C PRO A 28 8.95 -13.25 2.30
N VAL A 29 10.01 -12.50 2.02
CA VAL A 29 10.26 -11.94 0.69
C VAL A 29 10.97 -12.99 -0.15
N ASP A 30 10.42 -13.30 -1.32
CA ASP A 30 11.05 -14.25 -2.27
C ASP A 30 12.18 -13.55 -3.05
N PRO A 31 13.46 -13.92 -2.82
CA PRO A 31 14.59 -13.29 -3.50
C PRO A 31 14.79 -13.78 -4.94
N SER A 32 14.01 -14.75 -5.41
CA SER A 32 14.20 -15.37 -6.74
C SER A 32 13.65 -14.54 -7.89
N ARG A 33 12.96 -13.43 -7.61
CA ARG A 33 12.42 -12.58 -8.67
C ARG A 33 13.52 -11.74 -9.32
N THR A 34 13.44 -11.61 -10.65
CA THR A 34 14.36 -10.84 -11.48
C THR A 34 14.06 -9.34 -11.45
N VAL A 35 13.83 -8.82 -10.25
CA VAL A 35 13.65 -7.39 -9.99
C VAL A 35 14.55 -6.99 -8.83
N ALA A 36 15.24 -5.88 -8.99
CA ALA A 36 15.97 -5.26 -7.91
C ALA A 36 15.05 -4.37 -7.08
N VAL A 37 15.32 -4.30 -5.78
CA VAL A 37 14.66 -3.34 -4.88
C VAL A 37 15.51 -2.08 -4.83
N SER A 38 14.91 -0.94 -5.13
CA SER A 38 15.59 0.36 -5.13
C SER A 38 14.99 1.31 -4.10
N ASP A 39 15.86 2.02 -3.40
CA ASP A 39 15.50 3.11 -2.47
C ASP A 39 15.55 4.49 -3.13
N ASP A 40 15.97 4.57 -4.38
CA ASP A 40 16.10 5.83 -5.08
C ASP A 40 14.73 6.47 -5.32
N PRO A 41 14.45 7.66 -4.77
CA PRO A 41 13.18 8.35 -5.01
C PRO A 41 12.87 8.59 -6.49
N ALA A 42 13.87 8.70 -7.35
CA ALA A 42 13.68 8.84 -8.79
C ALA A 42 12.96 7.63 -9.40
N HIS A 43 13.18 6.43 -8.87
CA HIS A 43 12.50 5.23 -9.32
C HIS A 43 11.03 5.20 -8.89
N VAL A 44 10.70 5.70 -7.69
CA VAL A 44 9.31 5.88 -7.26
C VAL A 44 8.60 6.90 -8.16
N HIS A 45 9.24 8.02 -8.45
CA HIS A 45 8.70 9.03 -9.37
C HIS A 45 8.46 8.46 -10.78
N ALA A 46 9.33 7.56 -11.25
CA ALA A 46 9.15 6.89 -12.54
C ALA A 46 7.91 5.97 -12.55
N VAL A 47 7.58 5.32 -11.43
CA VAL A 47 6.33 4.55 -11.29
C VAL A 47 5.12 5.49 -11.30
N VAL A 48 5.19 6.58 -10.55
CA VAL A 48 4.13 7.60 -10.50
C VAL A 48 3.81 8.15 -11.89
N ALA A 49 4.83 8.42 -12.70
CA ALA A 49 4.66 8.93 -14.06
C ALA A 49 3.91 7.97 -15.02
N GLN A 50 3.82 6.69 -14.65
CA GLN A 50 3.15 5.65 -15.43
C GLN A 50 1.73 5.33 -14.94
N ALA A 51 1.26 6.01 -13.90
CA ALA A 51 -0.01 5.71 -13.24
C ALA A 51 -0.98 6.91 -13.30
N PRO A 52 -2.30 6.67 -13.35
CA PRO A 52 -3.29 7.72 -13.23
C PRO A 52 -3.17 8.47 -11.89
N ALA A 53 -3.50 9.76 -11.90
CA ALA A 53 -3.42 10.60 -10.71
C ALA A 53 -4.30 10.09 -9.55
N ASP A 54 -5.45 9.52 -9.85
CA ASP A 54 -6.35 8.95 -8.85
C ASP A 54 -5.72 7.74 -8.15
N ASP A 55 -5.03 6.89 -8.88
CA ASP A 55 -4.32 5.73 -8.32
C ASP A 55 -3.16 6.19 -7.42
N VAL A 56 -2.44 7.22 -7.81
CA VAL A 56 -1.35 7.82 -7.02
C VAL A 56 -1.87 8.37 -5.70
N ALA A 57 -3.00 9.09 -5.74
CA ALA A 57 -3.65 9.64 -4.55
C ALA A 57 -4.16 8.53 -3.62
N GLU A 58 -4.82 7.52 -4.18
CA GLU A 58 -5.37 6.38 -3.43
C GLU A 58 -4.27 5.55 -2.75
N ALA A 59 -3.14 5.36 -3.41
CA ALA A 59 -1.97 4.70 -2.83
C ALA A 59 -1.31 5.50 -1.71
N GLY A 60 -1.61 6.79 -1.60
CA GLY A 60 -1.04 7.67 -0.58
C GLY A 60 0.40 8.08 -0.83
N VAL A 61 0.88 7.98 -2.08
CA VAL A 61 2.27 8.25 -2.46
C VAL A 61 2.81 9.57 -1.91
N PRO A 62 2.09 10.70 -1.98
CA PRO A 62 2.61 11.97 -1.47
C PRO A 62 2.91 11.99 0.03
N SER A 63 2.31 11.07 0.79
CA SER A 63 2.50 10.99 2.25
C SER A 63 3.54 9.96 2.69
N TRP A 64 4.11 9.19 1.77
CA TRP A 64 5.11 8.17 2.13
C TRP A 64 6.39 8.81 2.67
N GLU A 65 6.80 8.36 3.85
CA GLU A 65 8.04 8.77 4.50
C GLU A 65 9.18 7.80 4.19
N SER A 66 8.83 6.55 3.87
CA SER A 66 9.74 5.51 3.39
C SER A 66 9.11 4.82 2.19
N SER A 67 9.91 4.54 1.18
CA SER A 67 9.43 3.94 -0.06
C SER A 67 10.47 3.08 -0.73
N VAL A 68 10.01 2.14 -1.54
CA VAL A 68 10.81 1.29 -2.40
C VAL A 68 10.19 1.22 -3.78
N ALA A 69 11.01 1.01 -4.79
CA ALA A 69 10.55 0.67 -6.13
C ALA A 69 11.15 -0.66 -6.58
N LEU A 70 10.42 -1.38 -7.39
CA LEU A 70 10.89 -2.59 -8.05
C LEU A 70 11.39 -2.23 -9.45
N VAL A 71 12.64 -2.55 -9.74
CA VAL A 71 13.31 -2.25 -11.00
C VAL A 71 13.72 -3.57 -11.66
N PRO A 72 13.21 -3.89 -12.85
CA PRO A 72 13.69 -5.05 -13.59
C PRO A 72 15.20 -4.90 -13.89
N ASP A 73 15.95 -5.94 -13.60
CA ASP A 73 17.39 -5.95 -13.78
C ASP A 73 17.88 -7.19 -14.55
N ASP A 74 19.15 -7.19 -14.94
CA ASP A 74 19.79 -8.29 -15.67
C ASP A 74 20.32 -9.40 -14.76
N GLY A 75 19.95 -9.40 -13.48
CA GLY A 75 20.47 -10.31 -12.47
C GLY A 75 21.85 -9.94 -11.93
N ALA A 76 22.49 -8.91 -12.50
CA ALA A 76 23.77 -8.35 -12.04
C ALA A 76 23.60 -6.94 -11.44
N GLY A 77 22.37 -6.50 -11.21
CA GLY A 77 22.04 -5.22 -10.61
C GLY A 77 21.96 -4.05 -11.61
N ARG A 78 21.99 -4.35 -12.91
CA ARG A 78 21.83 -3.33 -13.95
C ARG A 78 20.37 -3.26 -14.39
N ALA A 79 19.75 -2.09 -14.25
CA ALA A 79 18.39 -1.85 -14.72
C ALA A 79 18.27 -2.04 -16.23
N ILE A 80 17.29 -2.82 -16.67
CA ILE A 80 17.02 -3.11 -18.09
C ILE A 80 15.72 -2.48 -18.58
N GLU A 81 14.84 -2.10 -17.66
CA GLU A 81 13.55 -1.48 -17.96
C GLU A 81 13.21 -0.41 -16.91
N ALA A 82 12.17 0.38 -17.18
CA ALA A 82 11.63 1.31 -16.20
C ALA A 82 11.10 0.58 -14.95
N PRO A 83 11.08 1.24 -13.78
CA PRO A 83 10.48 0.69 -12.57
C PRO A 83 9.03 0.25 -12.78
N VAL A 84 8.65 -0.87 -12.18
CA VAL A 84 7.37 -1.57 -12.47
C VAL A 84 6.36 -1.52 -11.34
N ALA A 85 6.79 -1.22 -10.13
CA ALA A 85 5.92 -1.05 -8.97
C ALA A 85 6.64 -0.26 -7.88
N ALA A 86 5.88 0.34 -7.00
CA ALA A 86 6.40 1.00 -5.80
C ALA A 86 5.51 0.66 -4.61
N ALA A 87 6.08 0.69 -3.41
CA ALA A 87 5.36 0.63 -2.16
C ALA A 87 6.05 1.53 -1.14
N GLY A 88 5.30 1.96 -0.16
CA GLY A 88 5.83 2.80 0.89
C GLY A 88 4.91 2.85 2.09
N TYR A 89 5.33 3.57 3.10
CA TYR A 89 4.51 3.79 4.27
C TYR A 89 4.72 5.16 4.88
N ARG A 90 3.70 5.61 5.58
CA ARG A 90 3.71 6.75 6.48
C ARG A 90 3.68 6.22 7.91
N VAL A 91 4.44 6.83 8.80
CA VAL A 91 4.40 6.50 10.23
C VAL A 91 3.22 7.21 10.89
N THR A 92 2.35 6.44 11.53
CA THR A 92 1.17 6.94 12.22
C THR A 92 1.28 6.65 13.70
N GLY A 93 1.12 7.68 14.54
CA GLY A 93 1.20 7.54 15.99
C GLY A 93 2.56 7.05 16.52
N GLY A 94 3.62 7.12 15.72
CA GLY A 94 4.95 6.66 16.08
C GLY A 94 5.13 5.14 16.11
N VAL A 95 4.09 4.36 15.84
CA VAL A 95 4.10 2.89 15.99
C VAL A 95 3.59 2.14 14.76
N LEU A 96 2.75 2.75 13.95
CA LEU A 96 2.15 2.11 12.77
C LEU A 96 2.85 2.55 11.48
N ALA A 97 3.15 1.59 10.62
CA ALA A 97 3.54 1.85 9.24
C ALA A 97 2.31 1.71 8.34
N SER A 98 1.68 2.83 7.99
CA SER A 98 0.52 2.86 7.10
C SER A 98 0.96 2.65 5.65
N LEU A 99 0.73 1.44 5.15
CA LEU A 99 1.22 0.96 3.87
C LEU A 99 0.39 1.44 2.69
N GLY A 100 1.07 1.62 1.56
CA GLY A 100 0.45 1.82 0.26
C GLY A 100 1.28 1.18 -0.84
N THR A 101 0.66 0.90 -1.98
CA THR A 101 1.34 0.36 -3.16
C THR A 101 0.78 0.95 -4.43
N LEU A 102 1.64 1.09 -5.42
CA LEU A 102 1.29 1.60 -6.74
C LEU A 102 1.92 0.72 -7.81
N THR A 103 1.07 0.16 -8.68
CA THR A 103 1.48 -0.56 -9.87
C THR A 103 0.81 0.06 -11.07
N PRO A 104 1.54 0.45 -12.12
CA PRO A 104 0.95 0.96 -13.35
C PRO A 104 -0.12 0.00 -13.90
N PRO A 105 -1.27 0.50 -14.41
CA PRO A 105 -2.38 -0.35 -14.83
C PRO A 105 -2.00 -1.49 -15.77
N ARG A 106 -1.13 -1.21 -16.76
CA ARG A 106 -0.65 -2.20 -17.74
C ARG A 106 0.18 -3.35 -17.14
N LEU A 107 0.66 -3.19 -15.91
CA LEU A 107 1.54 -4.15 -15.22
C LEU A 107 0.84 -4.92 -14.11
N ARG A 108 -0.45 -4.66 -13.88
CA ARG A 108 -1.23 -5.33 -12.84
C ARG A 108 -1.46 -6.81 -13.13
N GLY A 109 -1.79 -7.57 -12.07
CA GLY A 109 -2.05 -9.00 -12.17
C GLY A 109 -0.81 -9.88 -12.27
N ARG A 110 0.38 -9.33 -12.02
CA ARG A 110 1.68 -10.05 -12.09
C ARG A 110 2.32 -10.27 -10.72
N GLY A 111 1.65 -9.87 -9.65
CA GLY A 111 2.17 -9.98 -8.28
C GLY A 111 3.21 -8.92 -7.90
N LEU A 112 3.42 -7.89 -8.71
CA LEU A 112 4.43 -6.85 -8.47
C LEU A 112 4.08 -5.98 -7.26
N GLY A 113 2.85 -5.52 -7.16
CA GLY A 113 2.38 -4.73 -6.00
C GLY A 113 2.49 -5.52 -4.70
N ARG A 114 2.09 -6.79 -4.72
CA ARG A 114 2.25 -7.70 -3.58
C ARG A 114 3.70 -7.84 -3.14
N TYR A 115 4.62 -8.02 -4.08
CA TYR A 115 6.04 -8.11 -3.79
C TYR A 115 6.59 -6.79 -3.20
N ALA A 116 6.23 -5.65 -3.80
CA ALA A 116 6.65 -4.34 -3.31
C ALA A 116 6.15 -4.07 -1.88
N VAL A 117 4.89 -4.39 -1.58
CA VAL A 117 4.33 -4.27 -0.22
C VAL A 117 5.07 -5.16 0.76
N ALA A 118 5.37 -6.42 0.40
CA ALA A 118 6.10 -7.33 1.26
C ALA A 118 7.48 -6.78 1.65
N VAL A 119 8.19 -6.15 0.69
CA VAL A 119 9.46 -5.47 0.97
C VAL A 119 9.27 -4.27 1.91
N ALA A 120 8.25 -3.45 1.67
CA ALA A 120 7.95 -2.30 2.54
C ALA A 120 7.60 -2.75 3.97
N MET A 121 6.84 -3.84 4.11
CA MET A 121 6.52 -4.43 5.41
C MET A 121 7.76 -4.91 6.16
N ASP A 122 8.67 -5.59 5.46
CA ASP A 122 9.94 -6.05 6.04
C ASP A 122 10.76 -4.87 6.57
N ARG A 123 10.85 -3.79 5.81
CA ARG A 123 11.54 -2.57 6.24
C ARG A 123 10.88 -1.91 7.45
N ALA A 124 9.57 -1.81 7.45
CA ALA A 124 8.82 -1.28 8.59
C ALA A 124 9.09 -2.09 9.87
N ALA A 125 9.10 -3.42 9.74
CA ALA A 125 9.38 -4.31 10.86
C ALA A 125 10.81 -4.14 11.39
N LEU A 126 11.81 -3.95 10.51
CA LEU A 126 13.19 -3.67 10.91
C LEU A 126 13.31 -2.35 11.68
N GLU A 127 12.44 -1.39 11.43
CA GLU A 127 12.36 -0.13 12.18
C GLU A 127 11.50 -0.24 13.46
N GLY A 128 10.97 -1.42 13.76
CA GLY A 128 10.12 -1.65 14.95
C GLY A 128 8.69 -1.15 14.79
N LEU A 129 8.24 -0.90 13.55
CA LEU A 129 6.89 -0.44 13.26
C LEU A 129 5.96 -1.62 12.96
N LEU A 130 4.70 -1.49 13.33
CA LEU A 130 3.66 -2.46 13.01
C LEU A 130 3.08 -2.16 11.63
N PRO A 131 3.19 -3.07 10.65
CA PRO A 131 2.57 -2.91 9.34
C PRO A 131 1.05 -2.82 9.45
N PHE A 132 0.47 -1.85 8.75
CA PHE A 132 -0.93 -1.52 8.82
C PHE A 132 -1.42 -1.05 7.43
N ALA A 133 -2.64 -1.39 7.08
CA ALA A 133 -3.27 -0.88 5.86
C ALA A 133 -4.74 -0.54 6.10
N GLU A 134 -5.19 0.59 5.55
CA GLU A 134 -6.60 0.94 5.43
C GLU A 134 -7.04 0.71 4.00
N VAL A 135 -8.05 -0.11 3.80
CA VAL A 135 -8.56 -0.43 2.48
C VAL A 135 -10.02 -0.04 2.38
N PRO A 136 -10.39 0.82 1.41
CA PRO A 136 -11.80 1.11 1.18
C PRO A 136 -12.61 -0.17 0.96
N ALA A 137 -13.78 -0.27 1.56
CA ALA A 137 -14.58 -1.50 1.60
C ALA A 137 -14.86 -2.09 0.20
N GLY A 138 -15.03 -1.22 -0.81
CA GLY A 138 -15.29 -1.63 -2.20
C GLY A 138 -14.05 -1.92 -3.05
N HIS A 139 -12.83 -1.77 -2.52
CA HIS A 139 -11.60 -1.90 -3.31
C HIS A 139 -11.07 -3.34 -3.30
N THR A 140 -11.68 -4.22 -4.10
CA THR A 140 -11.41 -5.66 -4.13
C THR A 140 -9.94 -6.01 -4.34
N ALA A 141 -9.25 -5.35 -5.28
CA ALA A 141 -7.84 -5.63 -5.58
C ALA A 141 -6.93 -5.33 -4.39
N ALA A 142 -7.15 -4.22 -3.67
CA ALA A 142 -6.38 -3.87 -2.49
C ALA A 142 -6.63 -4.83 -1.31
N HIS A 143 -7.86 -5.32 -1.13
CA HIS A 143 -8.17 -6.37 -0.15
C HIS A 143 -7.40 -7.66 -0.45
N HIS A 144 -7.35 -8.08 -1.72
CA HIS A 144 -6.60 -9.26 -2.14
C HIS A 144 -5.10 -9.11 -1.86
N VAL A 145 -4.53 -7.93 -2.14
CA VAL A 145 -3.11 -7.67 -1.84
C VAL A 145 -2.86 -7.74 -0.34
N ALA A 146 -3.69 -7.09 0.47
CA ALA A 146 -3.54 -7.08 1.93
C ALA A 146 -3.54 -8.51 2.50
N ILE A 147 -4.50 -9.34 2.11
CA ILE A 147 -4.58 -10.74 2.54
C ILE A 147 -3.38 -11.55 2.02
N ALA A 148 -2.99 -11.35 0.76
CA ALA A 148 -1.92 -12.11 0.13
C ALA A 148 -0.54 -11.85 0.75
N VAL A 149 -0.31 -10.68 1.35
CA VAL A 149 0.91 -10.36 2.09
C VAL A 149 0.83 -10.72 3.58
N GLY A 150 -0.23 -11.40 4.00
CA GLY A 150 -0.38 -11.89 5.37
C GLY A 150 -0.99 -10.90 6.35
N LEU A 151 -1.54 -9.78 5.89
CA LEU A 151 -2.30 -8.89 6.75
C LEU A 151 -3.65 -9.52 7.12
N GLU A 152 -4.07 -9.32 8.35
CA GLU A 152 -5.35 -9.80 8.85
C GLU A 152 -6.28 -8.62 9.15
N ALA A 153 -7.55 -8.79 8.86
CA ALA A 153 -8.56 -7.78 9.19
C ALA A 153 -8.65 -7.61 10.71
N ALA A 154 -8.39 -6.40 11.18
CA ALA A 154 -8.34 -6.06 12.61
C ALA A 154 -9.50 -5.17 13.05
N GLY A 155 -10.25 -4.61 12.10
CA GLY A 155 -11.36 -3.72 12.41
C GLY A 155 -11.86 -2.96 11.19
N THR A 156 -12.75 -2.01 11.43
CA THR A 156 -13.30 -1.12 10.41
C THR A 156 -13.26 0.33 10.88
N ARG A 157 -13.21 1.25 9.94
CA ARG A 157 -13.33 2.68 10.19
C ARG A 157 -14.38 3.28 9.27
N THR A 158 -15.28 4.05 9.83
CA THR A 158 -16.29 4.78 9.08
C THR A 158 -16.00 6.28 9.17
N VAL A 159 -15.98 6.93 8.02
CA VAL A 159 -15.81 8.39 7.92
C VAL A 159 -17.11 8.98 7.41
N LEU A 160 -17.65 9.96 8.16
CA LEU A 160 -18.85 10.70 7.80
C LEU A 160 -18.46 12.14 7.45
N ALA A 161 -18.90 12.61 6.29
CA ALA A 161 -18.87 14.04 5.97
C ALA A 161 -20.22 14.66 6.29
N LEU A 162 -20.23 15.68 7.12
CA LEU A 162 -21.44 16.41 7.55
C LEU A 162 -21.61 17.72 6.77
N ASP A 163 -22.85 18.09 6.56
CA ASP A 163 -23.20 19.40 6.01
C ASP A 163 -23.01 20.53 7.02
#